data_1cdbe885687825570cb41b8b287b7a68
#
_entry.id   1cdbe885687825570cb41b8b287b7a68
#
_cell.length_a   1.000
_cell.length_b   1.000
_cell.length_c   1.000
_cell.angle_alpha   90.00
_cell.angle_beta   90.00
_cell.angle_gamma   90.00
#
_symmetry.space_group_name_H-M   'P 1'
#
loop_
_entity.id
_entity.type
_entity.pdbx_description
1 polymer ?
#
loop_
_entity_poly.entity_id
_entity_poly.type
_entity_poly.pdbx_seq_one_letter_code
_entity_poly.pdbx_strand_id
1 'polypeptide(L)'
;MLHDKLKIKIFTILLVFVFFTIYNTQNHIKTLAHNNTLQEIEHITFTSTISTPESKSTNDINYDQLTTTTEFKRILTQLYQNNYILINTKEILSKNTPLPSNKKPIIISFENQTHNSNKIILDRNNNLALYSPDRNIQNRISYDNNFIFILENFVNNHPDFSYNNAKGIILSSGYNGILGYNTNHKNASHKNEQKKVAQVIKKLEQLGWEFGYNDYHYQNTHNQSEMDFIKNISLWQNEIGKLISNPTIYANPIFNSTPLTDENKLKILSDYNFSILFDNDTTNKSITNNNYQFIINRKFVCGQTLRDNQENFQHLFTPSLVYDHTLRSTPFSKI
;
A
#
# COMPACT_ATOMS: atom_id res chain seq x y z
N MET A 1 -58.97 -33.86 0.82
CA MET A 1 -59.18 -32.43 1.18
C MET A 1 -58.66 -32.05 2.57
N LEU A 2 -59.01 -32.77 3.68
CA LEU A 2 -58.43 -32.40 4.99
C LEU A 2 -56.92 -32.76 5.11
N HIS A 3 -56.52 -33.87 4.54
CA HIS A 3 -55.15 -34.37 4.53
C HIS A 3 -54.19 -33.48 3.71
N ASP A 4 -54.68 -32.92 2.62
CA ASP A 4 -53.89 -32.01 1.76
C ASP A 4 -53.71 -30.64 2.40
N LYS A 5 -54.73 -30.13 3.10
CA LYS A 5 -54.60 -28.90 3.89
C LYS A 5 -53.59 -29.02 5.03
N LEU A 6 -53.49 -30.20 5.64
CA LEU A 6 -52.50 -30.47 6.71
C LEU A 6 -51.07 -30.54 6.14
N LYS A 7 -50.88 -31.19 4.98
CA LYS A 7 -49.59 -31.24 4.29
C LYS A 7 -49.08 -29.85 3.88
N ILE A 8 -49.98 -29.01 3.34
CA ILE A 8 -49.67 -27.63 2.97
C ILE A 8 -49.26 -26.81 4.20
N LYS A 9 -50.00 -26.93 5.33
CA LYS A 9 -49.61 -26.24 6.57
C LYS A 9 -48.25 -26.67 7.11
N ILE A 10 -47.95 -27.97 7.10
CA ILE A 10 -46.65 -28.49 7.55
C ILE A 10 -45.54 -28.00 6.64
N PHE A 11 -45.73 -28.00 5.33
CA PHE A 11 -44.76 -27.50 4.36
C PHE A 11 -44.49 -26.00 4.55
N THR A 12 -45.55 -25.19 4.78
CA THR A 12 -45.43 -23.75 5.03
C THR A 12 -44.66 -23.48 6.33
N ILE A 13 -44.89 -24.23 7.40
CA ILE A 13 -44.18 -24.10 8.67
C ILE A 13 -42.70 -24.47 8.50
N LEU A 14 -42.39 -25.53 7.76
CA LEU A 14 -41.03 -25.94 7.45
C LEU A 14 -40.29 -24.87 6.64
N LEU A 15 -40.93 -24.26 5.67
CA LEU A 15 -40.39 -23.19 4.83
C LEU A 15 -40.07 -21.94 5.67
N VAL A 16 -41.00 -21.56 6.56
CA VAL A 16 -40.78 -20.44 7.49
C VAL A 16 -39.61 -20.72 8.45
N PHE A 17 -39.51 -21.97 8.94
CA PHE A 17 -38.39 -22.36 9.83
C PHE A 17 -37.05 -22.34 9.11
N VAL A 18 -36.97 -22.78 7.84
CA VAL A 18 -35.76 -22.71 7.02
C VAL A 18 -35.39 -21.26 6.74
N PHE A 19 -36.35 -20.39 6.38
CA PHE A 19 -36.08 -18.96 6.21
C PHE A 19 -35.63 -18.29 7.51
N PHE A 20 -36.19 -18.65 8.64
CA PHE A 20 -35.81 -18.11 9.94
C PHE A 20 -34.39 -18.58 10.35
N THR A 21 -34.04 -19.83 10.07
CA THR A 21 -32.66 -20.31 10.31
C THR A 21 -31.63 -19.65 9.39
N ILE A 22 -31.97 -19.49 8.09
CA ILE A 22 -31.08 -18.76 7.14
C ILE A 22 -30.92 -17.29 7.55
N TYR A 23 -32.01 -16.63 7.95
CA TYR A 23 -31.99 -15.24 8.43
C TYR A 23 -31.15 -15.10 9.70
N ASN A 24 -31.30 -16.00 10.67
CA ASN A 24 -30.50 -15.99 11.89
C ASN A 24 -29.03 -16.31 11.65
N THR A 25 -28.70 -17.27 10.75
CA THR A 25 -27.31 -17.54 10.37
C THR A 25 -26.68 -16.37 9.63
N GLN A 26 -27.40 -15.70 8.72
CA GLN A 26 -26.90 -14.48 8.06
C GLN A 26 -26.68 -13.32 9.04
N ASN A 27 -27.58 -13.14 10.02
CA ASN A 27 -27.41 -12.13 11.07
C ASN A 27 -26.28 -12.49 12.03
N HIS A 28 -26.10 -13.77 12.37
CA HIS A 28 -24.98 -14.23 13.19
C HIS A 28 -23.64 -14.05 12.45
N ILE A 29 -23.59 -14.32 11.15
CA ILE A 29 -22.42 -14.05 10.29
C ILE A 29 -22.16 -12.54 10.22
N LYS A 30 -23.20 -11.69 10.08
CA LYS A 30 -23.07 -10.23 10.13
C LYS A 30 -22.58 -9.73 11.50
N THR A 31 -23.03 -10.31 12.60
CA THR A 31 -22.63 -9.93 13.96
C THR A 31 -21.18 -10.37 14.26
N LEU A 32 -20.77 -11.54 13.76
CA LEU A 32 -19.37 -11.99 13.85
C LEU A 32 -18.44 -11.15 12.96
N ALA A 33 -18.89 -10.74 11.78
CA ALA A 33 -18.18 -9.79 10.92
C ALA A 33 -18.12 -8.38 11.54
N HIS A 34 -19.09 -7.98 12.34
CA HIS A 34 -19.12 -6.66 12.99
C HIS A 34 -18.13 -6.54 14.17
N ASN A 35 -17.71 -7.66 14.77
CA ASN A 35 -16.71 -7.67 15.85
C ASN A 35 -15.26 -7.68 15.34
N ASN A 36 -15.03 -7.94 14.06
CA ASN A 36 -13.73 -7.69 13.38
C ASN A 36 -13.69 -6.25 12.84
N THR A 37 -14.00 -5.28 13.67
CA THR A 37 -13.90 -3.87 13.30
C THR A 37 -12.44 -3.50 13.10
N LEU A 38 -12.20 -2.65 12.13
CA LEU A 38 -10.99 -1.95 11.68
C LEU A 38 -10.03 -1.42 12.79
N GLN A 39 -10.10 -1.93 14.02
CA GLN A 39 -9.26 -1.51 15.15
C GLN A 39 -7.83 -2.03 15.06
N GLU A 40 -7.53 -3.01 14.19
CA GLU A 40 -6.21 -3.63 14.07
C GLU A 40 -5.81 -3.78 12.58
N ILE A 41 -5.73 -2.67 11.85
CA ILE A 41 -5.18 -2.69 10.49
C ILE A 41 -3.67 -2.63 10.61
N GLU A 42 -3.00 -3.63 10.07
CA GLU A 42 -1.55 -3.59 9.91
C GLU A 42 -1.17 -2.78 8.67
N HIS A 43 -0.06 -2.05 8.77
CA HIS A 43 0.49 -1.31 7.64
C HIS A 43 1.99 -1.51 7.59
N ILE A 44 2.46 -2.08 6.48
CA ILE A 44 3.88 -2.17 6.18
C ILE A 44 4.21 -1.32 4.96
N THR A 45 5.37 -0.69 5.00
CA THR A 45 5.84 0.19 3.93
C THR A 45 7.23 -0.20 3.48
N PHE A 46 7.47 -0.02 2.20
CA PHE A 46 8.73 -0.30 1.54
C PHE A 46 9.24 0.95 0.83
N THR A 47 10.56 1.02 0.66
CA THR A 47 11.15 1.90 -0.35
C THR A 47 11.24 1.17 -1.70
N SER A 48 12.24 1.37 -2.48
CA SER A 48 12.44 0.63 -3.73
C SER A 48 12.85 -0.82 -3.47
N THR A 49 12.45 -1.73 -4.35
CA THR A 49 12.93 -3.11 -4.36
C THR A 49 14.14 -3.28 -5.29
N ILE A 50 15.10 -4.10 -4.87
CA ILE A 50 16.27 -4.48 -5.66
C ILE A 50 16.20 -5.96 -6.08
N SER A 51 16.56 -6.26 -7.33
CA SER A 51 16.42 -7.60 -7.88
C SER A 51 17.71 -8.41 -7.99
N THR A 52 18.87 -7.75 -8.02
CA THR A 52 20.15 -8.44 -8.27
C THR A 52 21.35 -7.68 -7.70
N PRO A 53 22.50 -8.37 -7.49
CA PRO A 53 23.77 -7.77 -7.07
C PRO A 53 24.39 -6.83 -8.12
N GLU A 54 23.92 -6.84 -9.37
CA GLU A 54 24.43 -5.96 -10.43
C GLU A 54 24.28 -4.47 -10.10
N SER A 55 23.37 -4.16 -9.19
CA SER A 55 23.25 -2.83 -8.59
C SER A 55 24.39 -2.48 -7.60
N LYS A 56 25.33 -3.40 -7.30
CA LYS A 56 26.48 -3.14 -6.40
C LYS A 56 27.48 -2.13 -6.96
N SER A 57 27.33 -1.62 -8.18
CA SER A 57 28.32 -0.76 -8.82
C SER A 57 28.29 0.70 -8.37
N THR A 58 27.38 1.11 -7.49
CA THR A 58 27.34 2.47 -6.96
C THR A 58 27.61 2.43 -5.46
N ASN A 59 28.75 2.95 -5.04
CA ASN A 59 29.20 3.04 -3.64
C ASN A 59 28.28 3.84 -2.70
N ASP A 60 27.20 4.40 -3.23
CA ASP A 60 26.31 5.31 -2.50
C ASP A 60 24.97 4.69 -2.09
N ILE A 61 24.67 3.44 -2.47
CA ILE A 61 23.39 2.80 -2.12
C ILE A 61 23.57 1.98 -0.85
N ASN A 62 22.90 2.40 0.22
CA ASN A 62 22.79 1.59 1.42
C ASN A 62 21.76 0.45 1.19
N TYR A 63 22.26 -0.72 0.80
CA TYR A 63 21.44 -1.90 0.53
C TYR A 63 20.60 -2.36 1.73
N ASP A 64 21.05 -2.06 2.95
CA ASP A 64 20.29 -2.39 4.17
C ASP A 64 19.02 -1.55 4.31
N GLN A 65 18.93 -0.40 3.64
CA GLN A 65 17.72 0.44 3.61
C GLN A 65 16.71 0.03 2.52
N LEU A 66 17.01 -1.01 1.75
CA LEU A 66 16.17 -1.50 0.65
C LEU A 66 15.64 -2.91 0.97
N THR A 67 14.58 -3.30 0.26
CA THR A 67 14.04 -4.67 0.30
C THR A 67 14.38 -5.39 -1.00
N THR A 68 14.83 -6.65 -0.92
CA THR A 68 15.05 -7.45 -2.14
C THR A 68 13.72 -7.97 -2.71
N THR A 69 13.69 -8.23 -4.00
CA THR A 69 12.51 -8.86 -4.63
C THR A 69 12.22 -10.23 -4.03
N THR A 70 13.26 -10.94 -3.60
CA THR A 70 13.13 -12.23 -2.91
C THR A 70 12.47 -12.07 -1.54
N GLU A 71 12.93 -11.09 -0.74
CA GLU A 71 12.32 -10.77 0.55
C GLU A 71 10.84 -10.40 0.40
N PHE A 72 10.53 -9.53 -0.56
CA PHE A 72 9.14 -9.11 -0.79
C PHE A 72 8.24 -10.30 -1.17
N LYS A 73 8.67 -11.19 -2.06
CA LYS A 73 7.92 -12.41 -2.42
C LYS A 73 7.69 -13.32 -1.20
N ARG A 74 8.71 -13.51 -0.34
CA ARG A 74 8.59 -14.32 0.89
C ARG A 74 7.63 -13.68 1.89
N ILE A 75 7.68 -12.35 2.04
CA ILE A 75 6.75 -11.60 2.90
C ILE A 75 5.32 -11.80 2.44
N LEU A 76 5.01 -11.61 1.15
CA LEU A 76 3.66 -11.81 0.61
C LEU A 76 3.15 -13.24 0.88
N THR A 77 4.03 -14.25 0.68
CA THR A 77 3.69 -15.65 0.95
C THR A 77 3.31 -15.87 2.41
N GLN A 78 4.11 -15.35 3.35
CA GLN A 78 3.83 -15.52 4.78
C GLN A 78 2.62 -14.72 5.24
N LEU A 79 2.40 -13.51 4.74
CA LEU A 79 1.19 -12.73 5.03
C LEU A 79 -0.07 -13.51 4.60
N TYR A 80 -0.05 -14.10 3.42
CA TYR A 80 -1.16 -14.91 2.93
C TYR A 80 -1.39 -16.15 3.82
N GLN A 81 -0.33 -16.89 4.18
CA GLN A 81 -0.38 -18.03 5.08
C GLN A 81 -0.89 -17.66 6.48
N ASN A 82 -0.62 -16.44 6.96
CA ASN A 82 -1.05 -15.92 8.24
C ASN A 82 -2.43 -15.24 8.19
N ASN A 83 -3.21 -15.50 7.12
CA ASN A 83 -4.57 -15.00 6.90
C ASN A 83 -4.69 -13.47 6.78
N TYR A 84 -3.66 -12.76 6.36
CA TYR A 84 -3.79 -11.36 6.02
C TYR A 84 -4.51 -11.20 4.67
N ILE A 85 -5.21 -10.07 4.51
CA ILE A 85 -5.91 -9.68 3.28
C ILE A 85 -5.66 -8.20 3.02
N LEU A 86 -5.30 -7.87 1.78
CA LEU A 86 -5.12 -6.49 1.35
C LEU A 86 -6.45 -5.73 1.37
N ILE A 87 -6.41 -4.52 1.90
CA ILE A 87 -7.53 -3.57 1.88
C ILE A 87 -7.09 -2.22 1.31
N ASN A 88 -8.03 -1.50 0.73
CA ASN A 88 -7.86 -0.12 0.29
C ASN A 88 -8.22 0.86 1.41
N THR A 89 -7.79 2.12 1.27
CA THR A 89 -8.09 3.15 2.27
C THR A 89 -9.57 3.51 2.36
N LYS A 90 -10.35 3.32 1.28
CA LYS A 90 -11.81 3.50 1.31
C LYS A 90 -12.51 2.57 2.31
N GLU A 91 -11.97 1.36 2.54
CA GLU A 91 -12.51 0.43 3.54
C GLU A 91 -12.33 0.98 4.96
N ILE A 92 -11.26 1.74 5.21
CA ILE A 92 -11.01 2.40 6.50
C ILE A 92 -12.03 3.50 6.74
N LEU A 93 -12.30 4.30 5.73
CA LEU A 93 -13.25 5.42 5.81
C LEU A 93 -14.71 4.93 5.97
N SER A 94 -15.02 3.73 5.50
CA SER A 94 -16.38 3.18 5.49
C SER A 94 -16.76 2.46 6.78
N LYS A 95 -16.30 2.79 7.94
CA LYS A 95 -16.62 2.28 9.31
C LYS A 95 -17.31 0.88 9.47
N ASN A 96 -17.86 0.31 8.40
CA ASN A 96 -18.70 -0.90 8.38
C ASN A 96 -18.32 -1.87 7.24
N THR A 97 -17.05 -2.00 6.89
CA THR A 97 -16.61 -2.96 5.87
C THR A 97 -16.60 -4.38 6.44
N PRO A 98 -17.48 -5.28 5.98
CA PRO A 98 -17.49 -6.66 6.42
C PRO A 98 -16.33 -7.41 5.76
N LEU A 99 -15.21 -7.56 6.45
CA LEU A 99 -14.13 -8.43 6.01
C LEU A 99 -14.55 -9.91 6.10
N PRO A 100 -13.99 -10.79 5.26
CA PRO A 100 -14.19 -12.21 5.40
C PRO A 100 -13.77 -12.71 6.79
N SER A 101 -14.53 -13.63 7.37
CA SER A 101 -14.21 -14.21 8.68
C SER A 101 -12.79 -14.80 8.66
N ASN A 102 -12.05 -14.59 9.75
CA ASN A 102 -10.67 -15.04 9.94
C ASN A 102 -9.61 -14.34 9.05
N LYS A 103 -9.94 -13.34 8.27
CA LYS A 103 -8.95 -12.51 7.56
C LYS A 103 -8.58 -11.29 8.40
N LYS A 104 -7.28 -10.97 8.41
CA LYS A 104 -6.69 -9.80 9.10
C LYS A 104 -6.37 -8.73 8.06
N PRO A 105 -6.86 -7.48 8.21
CA PRO A 105 -6.61 -6.44 7.21
C PRO A 105 -5.15 -5.97 7.25
N ILE A 106 -4.58 -5.77 6.07
CA ILE A 106 -3.25 -5.18 5.90
C ILE A 106 -3.23 -4.19 4.74
N ILE A 107 -2.48 -3.10 4.94
CA ILE A 107 -2.11 -2.14 3.91
C ILE A 107 -0.63 -2.34 3.56
N ILE A 108 -0.33 -2.26 2.28
CA ILE A 108 1.05 -2.25 1.77
C ILE A 108 1.26 -0.96 1.01
N SER A 109 2.30 -0.17 1.38
CA SER A 109 2.66 1.04 0.66
C SER A 109 4.12 1.05 0.22
N PHE A 110 4.41 1.88 -0.77
CA PHE A 110 5.72 1.99 -1.41
C PHE A 110 6.10 3.45 -1.59
N GLU A 111 7.27 3.84 -1.07
CA GLU A 111 7.90 5.13 -1.27
C GLU A 111 9.01 5.03 -2.32
N ASN A 112 9.27 6.10 -3.08
CA ASN A 112 10.37 6.17 -4.06
C ASN A 112 10.43 4.97 -5.03
N GLN A 113 9.43 4.85 -5.90
CA GLN A 113 9.16 3.64 -6.69
C GLN A 113 10.13 3.34 -7.83
N THR A 114 11.00 4.25 -8.19
CA THR A 114 11.93 4.00 -9.29
C THR A 114 13.33 4.41 -8.91
N HIS A 115 14.24 3.45 -8.97
CA HIS A 115 15.68 3.71 -8.99
C HIS A 115 16.10 4.17 -10.39
N ASN A 116 16.81 5.29 -10.47
CA ASN A 116 17.43 5.81 -11.69
C ASN A 116 16.41 6.13 -12.80
N SER A 117 16.80 5.87 -14.06
CA SER A 117 16.04 6.12 -15.29
C SER A 117 14.87 5.16 -15.55
N ASN A 118 14.61 4.20 -14.67
CA ASN A 118 13.55 3.20 -14.86
C ASN A 118 12.15 3.85 -14.83
N LYS A 119 11.27 3.42 -15.74
CA LYS A 119 9.88 3.90 -15.84
C LYS A 119 8.89 2.75 -15.85
N ILE A 120 7.76 2.94 -15.20
CA ILE A 120 6.59 2.08 -15.42
C ILE A 120 5.88 2.60 -16.69
N ILE A 121 5.74 1.75 -17.68
CA ILE A 121 5.15 2.11 -18.99
C ILE A 121 3.95 1.23 -19.31
N LEU A 122 3.16 1.63 -20.29
CA LEU A 122 2.25 0.74 -21.01
C LEU A 122 2.95 0.25 -22.29
N ASP A 123 2.99 -1.07 -22.46
CA ASP A 123 3.52 -1.70 -23.67
C ASP A 123 2.54 -1.54 -24.86
N ARG A 124 2.90 -2.09 -26.03
CA ARG A 124 2.07 -2.03 -27.24
C ARG A 124 0.70 -2.72 -27.09
N ASN A 125 0.58 -3.63 -26.13
CA ASN A 125 -0.64 -4.38 -25.81
C ASN A 125 -1.42 -3.74 -24.65
N ASN A 126 -1.03 -2.54 -24.21
CA ASN A 126 -1.60 -1.82 -23.06
C ASN A 126 -1.44 -2.57 -21.72
N ASN A 127 -0.39 -3.38 -21.57
CA ASN A 127 0.02 -3.99 -20.31
C ASN A 127 1.05 -3.11 -19.60
N LEU A 128 1.02 -3.12 -18.29
CA LEU A 128 2.07 -2.49 -17.47
C LEU A 128 3.40 -3.22 -17.67
N ALA A 129 4.49 -2.48 -17.80
CA ALA A 129 5.84 -3.01 -17.91
C ALA A 129 6.85 -2.07 -17.24
N LEU A 130 7.96 -2.62 -16.76
CA LEU A 130 9.12 -1.85 -16.33
C LEU A 130 10.05 -1.62 -17.53
N TYR A 131 10.30 -0.38 -17.87
CA TYR A 131 11.29 0.03 -18.84
C TYR A 131 12.58 0.49 -18.15
N SER A 132 13.69 -0.15 -18.45
CA SER A 132 15.03 0.13 -17.92
C SER A 132 15.97 0.51 -19.06
N PRO A 133 16.19 1.80 -19.34
CA PRO A 133 16.99 2.25 -20.49
C PRO A 133 18.46 1.83 -20.42
N ASP A 134 18.99 1.68 -19.21
CA ASP A 134 20.40 1.34 -18.99
C ASP A 134 20.72 -0.15 -19.20
N ARG A 135 19.69 -0.98 -19.40
CA ARG A 135 19.87 -2.40 -19.74
C ARG A 135 20.05 -2.60 -21.24
N ASN A 136 20.67 -3.72 -21.61
CA ASN A 136 20.74 -4.17 -22.99
C ASN A 136 19.35 -4.18 -23.65
N ILE A 137 19.27 -3.85 -24.94
CA ILE A 137 18.00 -3.68 -25.69
C ILE A 137 17.03 -4.83 -25.47
N GLN A 138 17.52 -6.07 -25.41
CA GLN A 138 16.72 -7.28 -25.21
C GLN A 138 16.09 -7.36 -23.82
N ASN A 139 16.68 -6.70 -22.80
CA ASN A 139 16.28 -6.77 -21.40
C ASN A 139 15.70 -5.45 -20.88
N ARG A 140 15.41 -4.49 -21.76
CA ARG A 140 14.89 -3.17 -21.36
C ARG A 140 13.48 -3.20 -20.82
N ILE A 141 12.70 -4.21 -21.19
CA ILE A 141 11.32 -4.38 -20.72
C ILE A 141 11.25 -5.63 -19.86
N SER A 142 10.67 -5.51 -18.68
CA SER A 142 10.43 -6.62 -17.78
C SER A 142 9.04 -6.52 -17.12
N TYR A 143 8.50 -7.69 -16.67
CA TYR A 143 7.17 -7.82 -16.10
C TYR A 143 7.20 -8.46 -14.71
N ASP A 144 8.36 -8.57 -14.06
CA ASP A 144 8.54 -9.34 -12.84
C ASP A 144 9.49 -8.72 -11.79
N ASN A 145 10.32 -7.76 -12.18
CA ASN A 145 11.41 -7.24 -11.35
C ASN A 145 11.08 -5.92 -10.62
N ASN A 146 9.81 -5.70 -10.32
CA ASN A 146 9.37 -4.53 -9.57
C ASN A 146 8.22 -4.94 -8.64
N PHE A 147 8.08 -4.29 -7.49
CA PHE A 147 7.04 -4.61 -6.51
C PHE A 147 5.61 -4.56 -7.09
N ILE A 148 5.33 -3.67 -8.06
CA ILE A 148 4.03 -3.62 -8.75
C ILE A 148 3.71 -4.97 -9.39
N PHE A 149 4.62 -5.49 -10.21
CA PHE A 149 4.40 -6.75 -10.93
C PHE A 149 4.41 -7.95 -10.01
N ILE A 150 5.27 -7.94 -8.98
CA ILE A 150 5.31 -9.01 -7.97
C ILE A 150 3.96 -9.08 -7.25
N LEU A 151 3.40 -7.94 -6.82
CA LEU A 151 2.11 -7.89 -6.13
C LEU A 151 0.95 -8.24 -7.05
N GLU A 152 0.94 -7.72 -8.30
CA GLU A 152 -0.07 -8.09 -9.31
C GLU A 152 -0.08 -9.60 -9.55
N ASN A 153 1.09 -10.20 -9.81
CA ASN A 153 1.20 -11.63 -10.03
C ASN A 153 0.79 -12.45 -8.79
N PHE A 154 1.14 -11.97 -7.61
CA PHE A 154 0.76 -12.64 -6.36
C PHE A 154 -0.75 -12.63 -6.17
N VAL A 155 -1.41 -11.49 -6.32
CA VAL A 155 -2.87 -11.37 -6.20
C VAL A 155 -3.60 -12.16 -7.31
N ASN A 156 -3.09 -12.16 -8.53
CA ASN A 156 -3.67 -12.97 -9.61
C ASN A 156 -3.65 -14.48 -9.30
N ASN A 157 -2.62 -14.96 -8.61
CA ASN A 157 -2.50 -16.36 -8.18
C ASN A 157 -3.25 -16.64 -6.85
N HIS A 158 -3.53 -15.60 -6.05
CA HIS A 158 -4.20 -15.68 -4.75
C HIS A 158 -5.27 -14.59 -4.64
N PRO A 159 -6.38 -14.68 -5.41
CA PRO A 159 -7.38 -13.60 -5.47
C PRO A 159 -8.07 -13.32 -4.12
N ASP A 160 -8.11 -14.29 -3.22
CA ASP A 160 -8.61 -14.15 -1.85
C ASP A 160 -7.63 -13.42 -0.90
N PHE A 161 -6.45 -13.04 -1.37
CA PHE A 161 -5.51 -12.13 -0.69
C PHE A 161 -5.88 -10.66 -0.87
N SER A 162 -6.84 -10.34 -1.73
CA SER A 162 -7.25 -8.98 -2.06
C SER A 162 -8.73 -8.77 -1.80
N TYR A 163 -9.08 -7.82 -0.94
CA TYR A 163 -10.46 -7.43 -0.69
C TYR A 163 -10.87 -6.31 -1.65
N ASN A 164 -11.99 -6.48 -2.35
CA ASN A 164 -12.51 -5.51 -3.32
C ASN A 164 -11.46 -5.03 -4.34
N ASN A 165 -10.61 -5.94 -4.83
CA ASN A 165 -9.52 -5.66 -5.77
C ASN A 165 -8.42 -4.72 -5.21
N ALA A 166 -8.26 -4.64 -3.90
CA ALA A 166 -7.19 -3.86 -3.28
C ALA A 166 -5.80 -4.33 -3.74
N LYS A 167 -4.92 -3.38 -3.97
CA LYS A 167 -3.50 -3.63 -4.26
C LYS A 167 -2.62 -2.87 -3.26
N GLY A 168 -1.58 -2.26 -3.71
CA GLY A 168 -0.71 -1.42 -2.89
C GLY A 168 -0.99 0.06 -3.06
N ILE A 169 -0.34 0.87 -2.25
CA ILE A 169 -0.42 2.32 -2.29
C ILE A 169 0.94 2.88 -2.72
N ILE A 170 0.95 3.68 -3.77
CA ILE A 170 2.15 4.31 -4.31
C ILE A 170 2.26 5.73 -3.76
N LEU A 171 3.30 5.99 -2.97
CA LEU A 171 3.55 7.28 -2.34
C LEU A 171 4.62 8.03 -3.14
N SER A 172 4.32 9.23 -3.61
CA SER A 172 5.23 10.05 -4.41
C SER A 172 5.59 11.35 -3.74
N SER A 173 6.87 11.70 -3.75
CA SER A 173 7.34 12.98 -3.22
C SER A 173 7.03 14.17 -4.16
N GLY A 174 7.14 14.00 -5.45
CA GLY A 174 6.90 15.06 -6.44
C GLY A 174 8.17 15.63 -7.04
N TYR A 175 9.20 15.94 -6.27
CA TYR A 175 10.44 16.53 -6.78
C TYR A 175 11.09 15.70 -7.89
N ASN A 176 11.10 14.39 -7.74
CA ASN A 176 11.59 13.44 -8.75
C ASN A 176 10.50 12.94 -9.71
N GLY A 177 9.27 13.46 -9.59
CA GLY A 177 8.12 12.99 -10.34
C GLY A 177 7.51 11.71 -9.77
N ILE A 178 6.89 10.91 -10.63
CA ILE A 178 6.20 9.67 -10.24
C ILE A 178 6.43 8.56 -11.27
N LEU A 179 6.62 7.32 -10.82
CA LEU A 179 6.76 6.13 -11.67
C LEU A 179 7.89 6.25 -12.71
N GLY A 180 8.92 7.04 -12.42
CA GLY A 180 10.06 7.32 -13.31
C GLY A 180 9.83 8.46 -14.31
N TYR A 181 8.68 9.11 -14.27
CA TYR A 181 8.39 10.28 -15.11
C TYR A 181 8.67 11.57 -14.37
N ASN A 182 9.56 12.40 -14.91
CA ASN A 182 9.88 13.70 -14.32
C ASN A 182 8.78 14.72 -14.64
N THR A 183 7.77 14.78 -13.77
CA THR A 183 6.61 15.68 -13.89
C THR A 183 6.87 17.08 -13.35
N ASN A 184 8.04 17.34 -12.77
CA ASN A 184 8.42 18.59 -12.14
C ASN A 184 8.39 19.75 -13.16
N HIS A 185 7.79 20.87 -12.79
CA HIS A 185 7.63 22.06 -13.64
C HIS A 185 8.96 22.63 -14.16
N LYS A 186 10.08 22.39 -13.48
CA LYS A 186 11.43 22.79 -13.93
C LYS A 186 11.93 21.96 -15.11
N ASN A 187 11.34 20.79 -15.37
CA ASN A 187 11.67 19.98 -16.55
C ASN A 187 10.95 20.55 -17.77
N ALA A 188 11.66 20.93 -18.82
CA ALA A 188 11.08 21.48 -20.06
C ALA A 188 10.04 20.54 -20.72
N SER A 189 10.18 19.22 -20.51
CA SER A 189 9.29 18.18 -21.04
C SER A 189 8.16 17.79 -20.08
N HIS A 190 8.00 18.44 -18.91
CA HIS A 190 7.09 18.01 -17.86
C HIS A 190 5.65 17.74 -18.32
N LYS A 191 5.10 18.58 -19.20
CA LYS A 191 3.74 18.39 -19.74
C LYS A 191 3.59 17.07 -20.52
N ASN A 192 4.62 16.71 -21.31
CA ASN A 192 4.62 15.46 -22.03
C ASN A 192 4.80 14.25 -21.08
N GLU A 193 5.66 14.38 -20.09
CA GLU A 193 5.83 13.37 -19.03
C GLU A 193 4.52 13.19 -18.23
N GLN A 194 3.85 14.27 -17.85
CA GLN A 194 2.53 14.22 -17.20
C GLN A 194 1.49 13.51 -18.06
N LYS A 195 1.41 13.81 -19.38
CA LYS A 195 0.48 13.16 -20.30
C LYS A 195 0.71 11.64 -20.41
N LYS A 196 1.98 11.23 -20.44
CA LYS A 196 2.33 9.80 -20.50
C LYS A 196 2.01 9.07 -19.19
N VAL A 197 2.45 9.63 -18.06
CA VAL A 197 2.25 8.97 -16.77
C VAL A 197 0.78 8.94 -16.35
N ALA A 198 -0.04 9.91 -16.76
CA ALA A 198 -1.47 9.90 -16.49
C ALA A 198 -2.16 8.63 -17.02
N GLN A 199 -1.73 8.09 -18.17
CA GLN A 199 -2.26 6.83 -18.70
C GLN A 199 -1.85 5.62 -17.83
N VAL A 200 -0.61 5.64 -17.32
CA VAL A 200 -0.10 4.60 -16.42
C VAL A 200 -0.82 4.64 -15.07
N ILE A 201 -0.98 5.84 -14.49
CA ILE A 201 -1.73 6.05 -13.24
C ILE A 201 -3.16 5.52 -13.39
N LYS A 202 -3.87 5.94 -14.45
CA LYS A 202 -5.23 5.48 -14.73
C LYS A 202 -5.31 3.95 -14.83
N LYS A 203 -4.33 3.31 -15.47
CA LYS A 203 -4.28 1.85 -15.58
C LYS A 203 -4.09 1.21 -14.21
N LEU A 204 -3.19 1.74 -13.37
CA LEU A 204 -2.95 1.25 -12.02
C LEU A 204 -4.17 1.43 -11.13
N GLU A 205 -4.86 2.58 -11.17
CA GLU A 205 -6.12 2.80 -10.44
C GLU A 205 -7.21 1.80 -10.84
N GLN A 206 -7.34 1.48 -12.13
CA GLN A 206 -8.25 0.46 -12.63
C GLN A 206 -7.93 -0.95 -12.10
N LEU A 207 -6.65 -1.23 -11.82
CA LEU A 207 -6.18 -2.47 -11.23
C LEU A 207 -6.32 -2.50 -9.70
N GLY A 208 -6.73 -1.39 -9.07
CA GLY A 208 -6.97 -1.32 -7.62
C GLY A 208 -5.82 -0.70 -6.81
N TRP A 209 -4.82 -0.10 -7.48
CA TRP A 209 -3.77 0.67 -6.82
C TRP A 209 -4.29 2.03 -6.36
N GLU A 210 -3.80 2.49 -5.21
CA GLU A 210 -4.02 3.84 -4.72
C GLU A 210 -2.73 4.66 -4.77
N PHE A 211 -2.87 5.97 -4.68
CA PHE A 211 -1.76 6.91 -4.72
C PHE A 211 -1.86 7.91 -3.58
N GLY A 212 -0.69 8.32 -3.05
CA GLY A 212 -0.61 9.30 -2.00
C GLY A 212 0.58 10.25 -2.16
N TYR A 213 0.54 11.33 -1.38
CA TYR A 213 1.57 12.34 -1.28
C TYR A 213 2.52 12.01 -0.13
N ASN A 214 3.83 12.14 -0.38
CA ASN A 214 4.88 11.87 0.59
C ASN A 214 5.92 12.99 0.59
N ASP A 215 5.56 14.13 1.09
CA ASP A 215 6.31 15.39 1.08
C ASP A 215 7.05 15.69 -0.24
N TYR A 216 6.98 16.94 -0.73
CA TYR A 216 7.47 17.27 -2.07
C TYR A 216 8.97 17.06 -2.26
N HIS A 217 9.76 17.42 -1.25
CA HIS A 217 11.21 17.27 -1.25
C HIS A 217 11.69 16.06 -0.44
N TYR A 218 10.77 15.24 0.07
CA TYR A 218 11.06 14.13 0.96
C TYR A 218 11.82 14.58 2.23
N GLN A 219 11.42 15.73 2.77
CA GLN A 219 12.05 16.34 3.93
C GLN A 219 11.27 16.06 5.21
N ASN A 220 11.94 16.29 6.35
CA ASN A 220 11.27 16.21 7.64
C ASN A 220 10.18 17.27 7.74
N THR A 221 8.94 16.84 7.84
CA THR A 221 7.75 17.70 7.92
C THR A 221 7.79 18.61 9.15
N HIS A 222 8.37 18.16 10.27
CA HIS A 222 8.50 18.99 11.47
C HIS A 222 9.34 20.25 11.27
N ASN A 223 10.38 20.16 10.45
CA ASN A 223 11.33 21.26 10.25
C ASN A 223 10.85 22.28 9.20
N GLN A 224 9.74 22.02 8.52
CA GLN A 224 9.17 22.94 7.53
C GLN A 224 8.36 24.03 8.20
N SER A 225 8.47 25.29 7.71
CA SER A 225 7.49 26.31 8.02
C SER A 225 6.12 25.96 7.41
N GLU A 226 5.02 26.48 7.98
CA GLU A 226 3.69 26.26 7.40
C GLU A 226 3.61 26.75 5.94
N MET A 227 4.28 27.86 5.62
CA MET A 227 4.33 28.43 4.27
C MET A 227 5.03 27.49 3.29
N ASP A 228 6.17 26.90 3.68
CA ASP A 228 6.89 25.94 2.83
C ASP A 228 6.07 24.65 2.68
N PHE A 229 5.42 24.20 3.75
CA PHE A 229 4.55 23.02 3.72
C PHE A 229 3.39 23.20 2.74
N ILE A 230 2.66 24.35 2.81
CA ILE A 230 1.59 24.70 1.85
C ILE A 230 2.12 24.76 0.43
N LYS A 231 3.28 25.40 0.22
CA LYS A 231 3.93 25.49 -1.09
C LYS A 231 4.25 24.08 -1.66
N ASN A 232 4.78 23.20 -0.83
CA ASN A 232 5.13 21.85 -1.22
C ASN A 232 3.89 21.01 -1.60
N ILE A 233 2.81 21.13 -0.83
CA ILE A 233 1.52 20.49 -1.18
C ILE A 233 1.01 21.02 -2.52
N SER A 234 1.01 22.34 -2.69
CA SER A 234 0.53 22.98 -3.92
C SER A 234 1.33 22.57 -5.15
N LEU A 235 2.65 22.44 -5.03
CA LEU A 235 3.51 21.95 -6.11
C LEU A 235 3.14 20.52 -6.46
N TRP A 236 3.05 19.64 -5.46
CA TRP A 236 2.69 18.24 -5.69
C TRP A 236 1.31 18.10 -6.36
N GLN A 237 0.31 18.85 -5.88
CA GLN A 237 -1.03 18.82 -6.48
C GLN A 237 -1.02 19.24 -7.95
N ASN A 238 -0.25 20.29 -8.29
CA ASN A 238 -0.14 20.78 -9.66
C ASN A 238 0.64 19.85 -10.59
N GLU A 239 1.57 19.07 -10.08
CA GLU A 239 2.47 18.24 -10.89
C GLU A 239 2.05 16.77 -10.95
N ILE A 240 1.46 16.26 -9.87
CA ILE A 240 1.08 14.85 -9.72
C ILE A 240 -0.38 14.70 -9.29
N GLY A 241 -0.81 15.41 -8.22
CA GLY A 241 -2.12 15.20 -7.59
C GLY A 241 -3.29 15.30 -8.59
N LYS A 242 -3.24 16.26 -9.52
CA LYS A 242 -4.24 16.41 -10.60
C LYS A 242 -4.33 15.22 -11.58
N LEU A 243 -3.35 14.33 -11.58
CA LEU A 243 -3.30 13.14 -12.44
C LEU A 243 -3.94 11.91 -11.75
N ILE A 244 -4.20 12.01 -10.45
CA ILE A 244 -4.77 10.98 -9.58
C ILE A 244 -6.25 11.29 -9.37
N SER A 245 -7.11 10.25 -9.42
CA SER A 245 -8.55 10.42 -9.34
C SER A 245 -9.03 11.00 -8.01
N ASN A 246 -8.43 10.61 -6.89
CA ASN A 246 -8.81 11.07 -5.55
C ASN A 246 -7.64 11.00 -4.57
N PRO A 247 -6.73 11.99 -4.56
CA PRO A 247 -5.55 11.98 -3.70
C PRO A 247 -5.91 12.40 -2.27
N THR A 248 -6.25 11.44 -1.40
CA THR A 248 -6.66 11.70 0.00
C THR A 248 -5.63 11.26 1.03
N ILE A 249 -4.50 10.68 0.59
CA ILE A 249 -3.48 10.09 1.46
C ILE A 249 -2.27 11.01 1.53
N TYR A 250 -1.89 11.41 2.74
CA TYR A 250 -0.58 11.96 3.05
C TYR A 250 0.24 10.96 3.86
N ALA A 251 1.50 10.79 3.54
CA ALA A 251 2.43 9.98 4.28
C ALA A 251 3.58 10.85 4.81
N ASN A 252 3.79 10.85 6.13
CA ASN A 252 4.96 11.45 6.73
C ASN A 252 6.21 10.65 6.29
N PRO A 253 7.25 11.27 5.67
CA PRO A 253 8.38 10.52 5.11
C PRO A 253 8.98 9.49 6.07
N ILE A 254 9.30 8.30 5.57
CA ILE A 254 9.68 7.14 6.42
C ILE A 254 10.93 7.38 7.28
N PHE A 255 11.85 8.22 6.83
CA PHE A 255 13.04 8.56 7.59
C PHE A 255 12.79 9.55 8.74
N ASN A 256 11.57 10.06 8.87
CA ASN A 256 11.13 10.86 10.01
C ASN A 256 10.57 9.94 11.08
N SER A 257 11.35 9.67 12.11
CA SER A 257 10.89 8.89 13.26
C SER A 257 9.91 9.66 14.18
N THR A 258 9.73 10.97 13.94
CA THR A 258 8.89 11.82 14.77
C THR A 258 7.47 11.86 14.18
N PRO A 259 6.44 11.45 14.95
CA PRO A 259 5.04 11.54 14.52
C PRO A 259 4.62 12.97 14.21
N LEU A 260 3.75 13.15 13.22
CA LEU A 260 3.21 14.46 12.86
C LEU A 260 2.09 14.86 13.84
N THR A 261 2.45 15.67 14.85
CA THR A 261 1.52 16.13 15.90
C THR A 261 1.18 17.62 15.82
N ASP A 262 1.76 18.36 14.88
CA ASP A 262 1.51 19.80 14.65
C ASP A 262 0.09 20.01 14.14
N GLU A 263 -0.79 20.55 14.99
CA GLU A 263 -2.21 20.75 14.66
C GLU A 263 -2.44 21.68 13.47
N ASN A 264 -1.58 22.68 13.27
CA ASN A 264 -1.69 23.60 12.13
C ASN A 264 -1.40 22.82 10.82
N LYS A 265 -0.37 21.98 10.79
CA LYS A 265 -0.06 21.15 9.63
C LYS A 265 -1.12 20.07 9.39
N LEU A 266 -1.67 19.47 10.44
CA LEU A 266 -2.78 18.53 10.31
C LEU A 266 -4.02 19.22 9.72
N LYS A 267 -4.32 20.43 10.18
CA LYS A 267 -5.40 21.24 9.60
C LYS A 267 -5.12 21.60 8.14
N ILE A 268 -3.91 22.04 7.81
CA ILE A 268 -3.49 22.32 6.41
C ILE A 268 -3.72 21.08 5.54
N LEU A 269 -3.29 19.89 5.97
CA LEU A 269 -3.54 18.66 5.23
C LEU A 269 -5.03 18.42 4.98
N SER A 270 -5.87 18.65 5.99
CA SER A 270 -7.32 18.52 5.85
C SER A 270 -7.91 19.55 4.87
N ASP A 271 -7.46 20.80 4.93
CA ASP A 271 -7.88 21.87 4.02
C ASP A 271 -7.52 21.55 2.54
N TYR A 272 -6.46 20.74 2.33
CA TYR A 272 -6.05 20.20 1.03
C TYR A 272 -6.63 18.80 0.73
N ASN A 273 -7.66 18.37 1.46
CA ASN A 273 -8.40 17.12 1.26
C ASN A 273 -7.63 15.84 1.58
N PHE A 274 -6.56 15.91 2.39
CA PHE A 274 -5.91 14.72 2.91
C PHE A 274 -6.62 14.25 4.17
N SER A 275 -7.42 13.19 4.07
CA SER A 275 -8.21 12.60 5.16
C SER A 275 -7.55 11.40 5.82
N ILE A 276 -6.46 10.89 5.25
CA ILE A 276 -5.69 9.78 5.76
C ILE A 276 -4.23 10.21 5.91
N LEU A 277 -3.69 10.02 7.11
CA LEU A 277 -2.28 10.23 7.43
C LEU A 277 -1.61 8.89 7.70
N PHE A 278 -0.59 8.55 6.92
CA PHE A 278 0.34 7.47 7.25
C PHE A 278 1.49 8.03 8.07
N ASP A 279 1.61 7.57 9.30
CA ASP A 279 2.65 8.03 10.22
C ASP A 279 3.60 6.90 10.62
N ASN A 280 4.68 7.25 11.30
CA ASN A 280 5.79 6.33 11.60
C ASN A 280 5.89 6.01 13.11
N ASP A 281 4.85 6.29 13.89
CA ASP A 281 4.81 5.98 15.32
C ASP A 281 4.58 4.48 15.54
N THR A 282 5.64 3.75 15.90
CA THR A 282 5.56 2.32 16.20
C THR A 282 5.12 2.02 17.63
N THR A 283 4.97 3.04 18.49
CA THR A 283 4.63 2.87 19.90
C THR A 283 3.13 2.92 20.16
N ASN A 284 2.35 3.52 19.26
CA ASN A 284 0.92 3.70 19.38
C ASN A 284 0.12 2.66 18.61
N LYS A 285 -1.20 2.66 18.83
CA LYS A 285 -2.15 1.82 18.11
C LYS A 285 -1.99 2.01 16.59
N SER A 286 -2.20 0.94 15.86
CA SER A 286 -2.11 0.93 14.40
C SER A 286 -3.04 1.95 13.73
N ILE A 287 -4.20 2.25 14.34
CA ILE A 287 -5.13 3.28 13.87
C ILE A 287 -5.56 4.19 15.03
N THR A 288 -5.50 5.48 14.78
CA THR A 288 -6.11 6.52 15.61
C THR A 288 -6.89 7.49 14.73
N ASN A 289 -7.73 8.32 15.35
CA ASN A 289 -8.46 9.37 14.67
C ASN A 289 -8.26 10.67 15.45
N ASN A 290 -7.87 11.72 14.75
CA ASN A 290 -7.88 13.08 15.30
C ASN A 290 -9.07 13.86 14.69
N ASN A 291 -9.14 15.17 14.94
CA ASN A 291 -10.21 16.02 14.41
C ASN A 291 -10.16 16.18 12.89
N TYR A 292 -9.08 15.76 12.23
CA TYR A 292 -8.78 16.04 10.82
C TYR A 292 -8.60 14.77 9.99
N GLN A 293 -7.87 13.75 10.48
CA GLN A 293 -7.48 12.57 9.72
C GLN A 293 -7.69 11.28 10.49
N PHE A 294 -7.84 10.17 9.73
CA PHE A 294 -7.49 8.84 10.20
C PHE A 294 -5.97 8.67 10.12
N ILE A 295 -5.34 8.46 11.26
CA ILE A 295 -3.90 8.24 11.36
C ILE A 295 -3.66 6.74 11.40
N ILE A 296 -2.81 6.25 10.49
CA ILE A 296 -2.44 4.85 10.40
C ILE A 296 -0.93 4.74 10.52
N ASN A 297 -0.49 4.14 11.61
CA ASN A 297 0.92 3.93 11.85
C ASN A 297 1.44 2.78 11.00
N ARG A 298 2.63 2.94 10.44
CA ARG A 298 3.24 1.98 9.52
C ARG A 298 4.61 1.53 9.98
N LYS A 299 4.97 0.33 9.60
CA LYS A 299 6.24 -0.30 9.90
C LYS A 299 7.08 -0.36 8.63
N PHE A 300 8.26 0.24 8.67
CA PHE A 300 9.20 0.21 7.55
C PHE A 300 9.90 -1.15 7.45
N VAL A 301 9.83 -1.76 6.28
CA VAL A 301 10.46 -3.04 5.97
C VAL A 301 11.67 -2.82 5.07
N CYS A 302 12.84 -3.16 5.58
CA CYS A 302 14.11 -3.18 4.85
C CYS A 302 15.04 -4.20 5.49
N GLY A 303 16.22 -4.45 4.91
CA GLY A 303 17.17 -5.39 5.47
C GLY A 303 17.59 -5.08 6.89
N GLN A 304 17.79 -3.80 7.20
CA GLN A 304 18.14 -3.38 8.55
C GLN A 304 17.01 -3.65 9.55
N THR A 305 15.78 -3.25 9.25
CA THR A 305 14.66 -3.43 10.19
C THR A 305 14.27 -4.90 10.36
N LEU A 306 14.39 -5.70 9.30
CA LEU A 306 14.22 -7.16 9.39
C LEU A 306 15.20 -7.81 10.34
N ARG A 307 16.43 -7.29 10.43
CA ARG A 307 17.49 -7.80 11.30
C ARG A 307 17.41 -7.24 12.72
N ASP A 308 17.22 -5.92 12.85
CA ASP A 308 17.43 -5.19 14.10
C ASP A 308 16.13 -4.94 14.89
N ASN A 309 14.95 -5.03 14.23
CA ASN A 309 13.63 -4.75 14.82
C ASN A 309 12.64 -5.89 14.57
N GLN A 310 13.08 -7.13 14.80
CA GLN A 310 12.32 -8.34 14.48
C GLN A 310 10.95 -8.39 15.17
N GLU A 311 10.86 -7.89 16.39
CA GLU A 311 9.65 -7.84 17.22
C GLU A 311 8.49 -7.10 16.54
N ASN A 312 8.80 -6.11 15.69
CA ASN A 312 7.78 -5.36 14.94
C ASN A 312 7.06 -6.21 13.89
N PHE A 313 7.64 -7.35 13.50
CA PHE A 313 7.15 -8.14 12.36
C PHE A 313 6.72 -9.55 12.72
N GLN A 314 7.10 -10.08 13.91
CA GLN A 314 6.90 -11.49 14.29
C GLN A 314 5.44 -11.95 14.19
N HIS A 315 4.48 -11.04 14.41
CA HIS A 315 3.05 -11.34 14.25
C HIS A 315 2.56 -11.32 12.79
N LEU A 316 3.33 -10.72 11.87
CA LEU A 316 3.06 -10.64 10.45
C LEU A 316 3.71 -11.81 9.68
N PHE A 317 5.01 -11.99 9.89
CA PHE A 317 5.84 -13.01 9.27
C PHE A 317 7.10 -13.27 10.12
N THR A 318 7.83 -14.33 9.82
CA THR A 318 9.09 -14.65 10.50
C THR A 318 10.27 -13.92 9.83
N PRO A 319 10.87 -12.89 10.44
CA PRO A 319 11.92 -12.09 9.81
C PRO A 319 13.11 -12.90 9.30
N SER A 320 13.58 -13.89 10.05
CA SER A 320 14.72 -14.73 9.66
C SER A 320 14.46 -15.59 8.41
N LEU A 321 13.21 -15.96 8.14
CA LEU A 321 12.83 -16.75 6.97
C LEU A 321 12.64 -15.90 5.72
N VAL A 322 12.32 -14.61 5.89
CA VAL A 322 12.17 -13.69 4.76
C VAL A 322 13.48 -13.05 4.36
N TYR A 323 14.40 -12.80 5.29
CA TYR A 323 15.70 -12.17 5.06
C TYR A 323 16.50 -12.86 3.94
N ASP A 324 17.07 -12.07 3.03
CA ASP A 324 17.82 -12.57 1.89
C ASP A 324 19.31 -12.70 2.20
N HIS A 325 19.69 -13.81 2.79
CA HIS A 325 21.09 -14.12 3.15
C HIS A 325 22.04 -14.16 1.94
N THR A 326 21.54 -14.27 0.72
CA THR A 326 22.37 -14.38 -0.48
C THR A 326 22.83 -13.02 -1.02
N LEU A 327 21.97 -11.99 -0.88
CA LEU A 327 22.26 -10.64 -1.36
C LEU A 327 22.82 -9.72 -0.28
N ARG A 328 22.68 -10.06 1.00
CA ARG A 328 23.12 -9.24 2.11
C ARG A 328 24.43 -9.74 2.70
N SER A 329 25.40 -8.85 2.85
CA SER A 329 26.70 -9.15 3.49
C SER A 329 26.61 -9.13 5.03
N THR A 330 25.65 -8.43 5.60
CA THR A 330 25.48 -8.34 7.06
C THR A 330 24.74 -9.58 7.57
N PRO A 331 25.33 -10.34 8.51
CA PRO A 331 24.66 -11.54 9.07
C PRO A 331 23.36 -11.16 9.78
N PHE A 332 22.39 -12.06 9.72
CA PHE A 332 21.16 -11.97 10.52
C PHE A 332 21.50 -12.37 11.96
N SER A 333 21.42 -11.44 12.90
CA SER A 333 21.61 -11.74 14.31
C SER A 333 20.42 -12.52 14.85
N LYS A 334 20.65 -13.73 15.38
CA LYS A 334 19.65 -14.44 16.16
C LYS A 334 19.51 -13.73 17.51
N ILE A 335 18.34 -13.26 17.83
CA ILE A 335 17.98 -12.86 19.20
C ILE A 335 17.82 -14.08 20.07
#